data_efa3c8903e877009a3133cbc0539dcf5
#
_entry.id   efa3c8903e877009a3133cbc0539dcf5
#
_cell.length_a   1.000
_cell.length_b   1.000
_cell.length_c   1.000
_cell.angle_alpha   90.00
_cell.angle_beta   90.00
_cell.angle_gamma   90.00
#
_symmetry.space_group_name_H-M   'P 1'
#
loop_
_entity.id
_entity.type
_entity.pdbx_description
1 polymer ?
#
loop_
_entity_poly.entity_id
_entity_poly.type
_entity_poly.pdbx_seq_one_letter_code
_entity_poly.pdbx_strand_id
1 'polypeptide(L)'
;VKEEPMLDKEDKKTETTMVRQPEKAIPVVVDEPRKQPETKRIPVEENKITIQPLQPTVEEIDAEYAALIASGKEKMGKADFTNAKKDFTKAKETKLTEEVVRLLISCDEKEAAKLLADRKAQYEMKKTFGNFTIVRKKSTMLYGAIDSDANERIPCKYRNVGIAENGRAFERKDGLFDIYN
;
A
#
# COMPACT_ATOMS: atom_id res chain seq x y z
N VAL A 1 46.82 31.13 2.77
CA VAL A 1 46.19 31.90 1.69
C VAL A 1 46.12 31.02 0.47
N LYS A 2 44.97 30.40 0.24
CA LYS A 2 44.54 29.90 -1.07
C LYS A 2 43.01 29.85 -1.10
N GLU A 3 42.52 30.48 -2.14
CA GLU A 3 41.14 30.85 -2.42
C GLU A 3 40.23 29.64 -2.69
N GLU A 4 38.97 29.75 -2.22
CA GLU A 4 37.85 28.92 -2.66
C GLU A 4 37.33 29.39 -4.00
N PRO A 5 36.85 28.51 -4.90
CA PRO A 5 35.98 28.93 -5.97
C PRO A 5 34.51 28.70 -5.58
N MET A 6 33.76 29.80 -5.65
CA MET A 6 32.30 29.81 -5.69
C MET A 6 31.78 29.01 -6.86
N LEU A 7 30.75 28.18 -6.61
CA LEU A 7 29.96 27.54 -7.66
C LEU A 7 28.55 28.10 -7.64
N ASP A 8 28.20 28.63 -8.80
CA ASP A 8 26.93 29.26 -9.15
C ASP A 8 25.72 28.33 -8.94
N LYS A 9 24.67 28.93 -8.36
CA LYS A 9 23.32 28.37 -8.33
C LYS A 9 22.61 28.72 -9.63
N GLU A 10 22.37 27.77 -10.49
CA GLU A 10 21.43 27.89 -11.59
C GLU A 10 20.02 27.53 -11.12
N ASP A 11 19.18 28.54 -11.02
CA ASP A 11 17.73 28.44 -10.87
C ASP A 11 17.11 27.92 -12.18
N LYS A 12 16.65 26.69 -12.21
CA LYS A 12 15.76 26.18 -13.26
C LYS A 12 14.30 26.45 -12.90
N LYS A 13 13.81 27.56 -13.41
CA LYS A 13 12.42 27.98 -13.49
C LYS A 13 11.66 27.03 -14.44
N THR A 14 10.79 26.18 -13.90
CA THR A 14 9.92 25.34 -14.71
C THR A 14 8.65 26.12 -15.04
N GLU A 15 8.50 26.52 -16.28
CA GLU A 15 7.30 27.12 -16.85
C GLU A 15 6.21 26.06 -17.01
N THR A 16 5.10 26.22 -16.28
CA THR A 16 3.88 25.43 -16.45
C THR A 16 3.06 26.01 -17.59
N THR A 17 3.08 25.38 -18.74
CA THR A 17 2.24 25.71 -19.90
C THR A 17 0.80 25.28 -19.63
N MET A 18 -0.07 26.26 -19.39
CA MET A 18 -1.54 26.06 -19.36
C MET A 18 -2.04 25.84 -20.79
N VAL A 19 -2.49 24.62 -21.07
CA VAL A 19 -3.22 24.31 -22.30
C VAL A 19 -4.68 24.74 -22.11
N ARG A 20 -5.09 25.77 -22.85
CA ARG A 20 -6.50 26.19 -22.99
C ARG A 20 -7.23 25.20 -23.88
N GLN A 21 -8.34 24.64 -23.38
CA GLN A 21 -9.31 23.88 -24.16
C GLN A 21 -10.16 24.86 -25.01
N PRO A 22 -10.54 24.48 -26.24
CA PRO A 22 -11.40 25.31 -27.07
C PRO A 22 -12.87 25.14 -26.66
N GLU A 23 -13.52 26.31 -26.55
CA GLU A 23 -14.94 26.51 -26.33
C GLU A 23 -15.77 25.91 -27.48
N LYS A 24 -16.68 25.00 -27.18
CA LYS A 24 -17.64 24.47 -28.17
C LYS A 24 -18.80 25.44 -28.35
N ALA A 25 -18.94 25.90 -29.59
CA ALA A 25 -20.03 26.73 -30.05
C ALA A 25 -21.41 26.04 -29.93
N ILE A 26 -22.37 26.79 -29.45
CA ILE A 26 -23.80 26.42 -29.33
C ILE A 26 -24.44 26.63 -30.71
N PRO A 27 -25.15 25.66 -31.32
CA PRO A 27 -25.88 25.90 -32.54
C PRO A 27 -27.23 26.58 -32.23
N VAL A 28 -27.49 27.66 -32.97
CA VAL A 28 -28.73 28.41 -33.02
C VAL A 28 -29.84 27.53 -33.59
N VAL A 29 -30.95 27.42 -32.86
CA VAL A 29 -32.17 26.75 -33.35
C VAL A 29 -32.96 27.75 -34.19
N VAL A 30 -33.14 27.41 -35.46
CA VAL A 30 -34.03 28.14 -36.37
C VAL A 30 -35.42 27.55 -36.28
N ASP A 31 -36.39 28.41 -36.02
CA ASP A 31 -37.83 28.12 -36.02
C ASP A 31 -38.32 27.71 -37.42
N GLU A 32 -39.06 26.61 -37.52
CA GLU A 32 -39.93 26.31 -38.67
C GLU A 32 -41.30 25.79 -38.22
N PRO A 33 -42.35 25.98 -39.07
CA PRO A 33 -43.69 26.21 -38.58
C PRO A 33 -44.55 24.95 -38.35
N ARG A 34 -45.36 25.09 -37.36
CA ARG A 34 -46.46 24.27 -36.84
C ARG A 34 -47.41 23.76 -37.95
N LYS A 35 -47.47 22.44 -38.20
CA LYS A 35 -48.58 21.76 -38.84
C LYS A 35 -49.41 20.99 -37.81
N GLN A 36 -50.71 21.25 -37.79
CA GLN A 36 -51.72 20.66 -36.91
C GLN A 36 -52.09 19.20 -37.25
N PRO A 37 -52.83 18.49 -36.40
CA PRO A 37 -52.57 17.11 -36.06
C PRO A 37 -53.49 16.12 -36.79
N GLU A 38 -52.93 15.03 -37.27
CA GLU A 38 -53.70 13.81 -37.58
C GLU A 38 -53.77 12.91 -36.38
N THR A 39 -54.98 12.69 -35.90
CA THR A 39 -55.35 11.71 -34.87
C THR A 39 -55.06 10.28 -35.38
N LYS A 40 -53.92 9.72 -35.09
CA LYS A 40 -53.67 8.28 -35.20
C LYS A 40 -53.82 7.61 -33.86
N ARG A 41 -54.68 6.59 -33.86
CA ARG A 41 -54.97 5.70 -32.73
C ARG A 41 -53.66 5.18 -32.13
N ILE A 42 -53.46 5.41 -30.85
CA ILE A 42 -52.34 4.92 -30.07
C ILE A 42 -52.58 3.42 -29.85
N PRO A 43 -51.64 2.52 -30.28
CA PRO A 43 -51.63 1.16 -29.79
C PRO A 43 -51.33 1.19 -28.25
N VAL A 44 -52.13 0.44 -27.52
CA VAL A 44 -51.85 0.21 -26.10
C VAL A 44 -50.61 -0.66 -26.07
N GLU A 45 -49.42 -0.03 -25.90
CA GLU A 45 -48.22 -0.73 -25.52
C GLU A 45 -48.40 -1.24 -24.09
N GLU A 46 -48.38 -2.56 -23.95
CA GLU A 46 -48.22 -3.24 -22.66
C GLU A 46 -47.03 -2.62 -21.94
N ASN A 47 -47.29 -1.87 -20.88
CA ASN A 47 -46.26 -1.41 -19.95
C ASN A 47 -45.58 -2.63 -19.36
N LYS A 48 -44.44 -3.08 -19.98
CA LYS A 48 -43.46 -3.91 -19.32
C LYS A 48 -42.96 -3.10 -18.11
N ILE A 49 -43.53 -3.40 -16.95
CA ILE A 49 -43.02 -2.92 -15.67
C ILE A 49 -41.60 -3.50 -15.58
N THR A 50 -40.62 -2.70 -15.97
CA THR A 50 -39.21 -3.00 -15.69
C THR A 50 -39.06 -2.85 -14.18
N ILE A 51 -39.10 -3.97 -13.47
CA ILE A 51 -38.80 -4.00 -12.02
C ILE A 51 -37.32 -3.57 -11.90
N GLN A 52 -37.12 -2.30 -11.59
CA GLN A 52 -35.81 -1.82 -11.17
C GLN A 52 -35.41 -2.63 -9.93
N PRO A 53 -34.19 -3.17 -9.85
CA PRO A 53 -33.75 -3.84 -8.64
C PRO A 53 -33.93 -2.87 -7.46
N LEU A 54 -34.66 -3.30 -6.44
CA LEU A 54 -34.85 -2.52 -5.21
C LEU A 54 -33.47 -2.14 -4.70
N GLN A 55 -33.23 -0.84 -4.54
CA GLN A 55 -32.02 -0.36 -3.88
C GLN A 55 -32.06 -0.85 -2.42
N PRO A 56 -30.93 -1.34 -1.88
CA PRO A 56 -30.89 -1.83 -0.51
C PRO A 56 -31.32 -0.74 0.46
N THR A 57 -32.08 -1.12 1.47
CA THR A 57 -32.52 -0.20 2.53
C THR A 57 -31.33 0.20 3.41
N VAL A 58 -31.47 1.32 4.12
CA VAL A 58 -30.42 1.78 5.06
C VAL A 58 -30.12 0.73 6.12
N GLU A 59 -31.16 0.00 6.57
CA GLU A 59 -31.03 -1.07 7.57
C GLU A 59 -30.25 -2.29 7.02
N GLU A 60 -30.45 -2.66 5.77
CA GLU A 60 -29.68 -3.71 5.09
C GLU A 60 -28.22 -3.32 4.91
N ILE A 61 -27.95 -2.07 4.54
CA ILE A 61 -26.60 -1.51 4.42
C ILE A 61 -25.87 -1.55 5.78
N ASP A 62 -26.55 -1.13 6.85
CA ASP A 62 -25.95 -1.11 8.19
C ASP A 62 -25.72 -2.53 8.74
N ALA A 63 -26.60 -3.48 8.45
CA ALA A 63 -26.44 -4.88 8.82
C ALA A 63 -25.26 -5.54 8.07
N GLU A 64 -25.13 -5.30 6.77
CA GLU A 64 -24.01 -5.80 5.96
C GLU A 64 -22.69 -5.19 6.45
N TYR A 65 -22.63 -3.89 6.69
CA TYR A 65 -21.48 -3.21 7.25
C TYR A 65 -21.05 -3.83 8.58
N ALA A 66 -21.99 -4.01 9.52
CA ALA A 66 -21.69 -4.60 10.83
C ALA A 66 -21.14 -6.03 10.73
N ALA A 67 -21.72 -6.86 9.83
CA ALA A 67 -21.25 -8.22 9.58
C ALA A 67 -19.82 -8.25 9.01
N LEU A 68 -19.49 -7.38 8.06
CA LEU A 68 -18.17 -7.25 7.48
C LEU A 68 -17.12 -6.80 8.51
N ILE A 69 -17.46 -5.84 9.37
CA ILE A 69 -16.59 -5.39 10.47
C ILE A 69 -16.34 -6.52 11.47
N ALA A 70 -17.37 -7.26 11.86
CA ALA A 70 -17.23 -8.39 12.79
C ALA A 70 -16.34 -9.50 12.20
N SER A 71 -16.58 -9.89 10.94
CA SER A 71 -15.78 -10.88 10.21
C SER A 71 -14.31 -10.45 10.07
N GLY A 72 -14.07 -9.21 9.70
CA GLY A 72 -12.71 -8.66 9.58
C GLY A 72 -11.96 -8.65 10.92
N LYS A 73 -12.62 -8.23 12.01
CA LYS A 73 -12.03 -8.26 13.37
C LYS A 73 -11.69 -9.69 13.82
N GLU A 74 -12.54 -10.67 13.54
CA GLU A 74 -12.28 -12.08 13.84
C GLU A 74 -11.05 -12.61 13.09
N LYS A 75 -10.97 -12.35 11.76
CA LYS A 75 -9.84 -12.73 10.92
C LYS A 75 -8.54 -12.06 11.37
N MET A 76 -8.61 -10.77 11.74
CA MET A 76 -7.46 -10.05 12.29
C MET A 76 -6.98 -10.66 13.61
N GLY A 77 -7.88 -11.14 14.46
CA GLY A 77 -7.55 -11.86 15.70
C GLY A 77 -6.85 -13.21 15.44
N LYS A 78 -7.14 -13.86 14.32
CA LYS A 78 -6.48 -15.08 13.83
C LYS A 78 -5.20 -14.81 13.03
N ALA A 79 -4.74 -13.56 12.96
CA ALA A 79 -3.62 -13.11 12.17
C ALA A 79 -3.75 -13.38 10.64
N ASP A 80 -4.98 -13.51 10.15
CA ASP A 80 -5.33 -13.57 8.74
C ASP A 80 -5.60 -12.16 8.20
N PHE A 81 -4.53 -11.36 8.13
CA PHE A 81 -4.62 -9.95 7.77
C PHE A 81 -5.08 -9.72 6.33
N THR A 82 -4.71 -10.61 5.43
CA THR A 82 -5.10 -10.52 4.01
C THR A 82 -6.62 -10.61 3.83
N ASN A 83 -7.29 -11.54 4.50
CA ASN A 83 -8.74 -11.68 4.40
C ASN A 83 -9.48 -10.67 5.29
N ALA A 84 -8.91 -10.27 6.44
CA ALA A 84 -9.43 -9.18 7.25
C ALA A 84 -9.48 -7.86 6.44
N LYS A 85 -8.41 -7.54 5.72
CA LYS A 85 -8.33 -6.36 4.84
C LYS A 85 -9.38 -6.37 3.74
N LYS A 86 -9.67 -7.54 3.13
CA LYS A 86 -10.75 -7.67 2.14
C LYS A 86 -12.13 -7.33 2.74
N ASP A 87 -12.41 -7.82 3.94
CA ASP A 87 -13.69 -7.53 4.60
C ASP A 87 -13.80 -6.04 4.96
N PHE A 88 -12.75 -5.43 5.51
CA PHE A 88 -12.75 -3.99 5.80
C PHE A 88 -12.81 -3.13 4.54
N THR A 89 -12.22 -3.57 3.43
CA THR A 89 -12.34 -2.86 2.15
C THR A 89 -13.78 -2.88 1.65
N LYS A 90 -14.45 -4.03 1.71
CA LYS A 90 -15.87 -4.12 1.37
C LYS A 90 -16.73 -3.29 2.32
N ALA A 91 -16.46 -3.35 3.63
CA ALA A 91 -17.17 -2.51 4.60
C ALA A 91 -16.99 -1.01 4.29
N LYS A 92 -15.81 -0.58 3.85
CA LYS A 92 -15.54 0.79 3.41
C LYS A 92 -16.33 1.18 2.15
N GLU A 93 -16.52 0.24 1.23
CA GLU A 93 -17.34 0.45 0.02
C GLU A 93 -18.83 0.54 0.37
N THR A 94 -19.30 -0.28 1.33
CA THR A 94 -20.67 -0.28 1.82
C THR A 94 -20.97 1.01 2.60
N LYS A 95 -20.09 1.38 3.55
CA LYS A 95 -20.23 2.58 4.38
C LYS A 95 -18.86 3.10 4.81
N LEU A 96 -18.48 4.28 4.32
CA LEU A 96 -17.25 4.94 4.73
C LEU A 96 -17.38 5.53 6.13
N THR A 97 -16.72 4.94 7.11
CA THR A 97 -16.66 5.42 8.49
C THR A 97 -15.22 5.60 8.94
N GLU A 98 -15.01 6.41 9.96
CA GLU A 98 -13.69 6.58 10.59
C GLU A 98 -13.20 5.25 11.20
N GLU A 99 -14.11 4.44 11.73
CA GLU A 99 -13.82 3.13 12.30
C GLU A 99 -13.17 2.20 11.27
N VAL A 100 -13.77 2.06 10.07
CA VAL A 100 -13.24 1.16 9.04
C VAL A 100 -11.88 1.61 8.52
N VAL A 101 -11.65 2.92 8.43
CA VAL A 101 -10.34 3.47 8.05
C VAL A 101 -9.28 3.13 9.10
N ARG A 102 -9.59 3.31 10.38
CA ARG A 102 -8.69 2.92 11.50
C ARG A 102 -8.40 1.43 11.51
N LEU A 103 -9.40 0.58 11.24
CA LEU A 103 -9.24 -0.87 11.17
C LEU A 103 -8.32 -1.30 10.01
N LEU A 104 -8.43 -0.66 8.84
CA LEU A 104 -7.53 -0.90 7.71
C LEU A 104 -6.08 -0.53 8.06
N ILE A 105 -5.85 0.65 8.64
CA ILE A 105 -4.51 1.07 9.08
C ILE A 105 -3.94 0.08 10.10
N SER A 106 -4.73 -0.27 11.13
CA SER A 106 -4.29 -1.24 12.16
C SER A 106 -4.00 -2.63 11.58
N CYS A 107 -4.74 -3.03 10.54
CA CYS A 107 -4.48 -4.29 9.84
C CYS A 107 -3.14 -4.25 9.10
N ASP A 108 -2.83 -3.16 8.39
CA ASP A 108 -1.56 -2.96 7.69
C ASP A 108 -0.38 -2.96 8.65
N GLU A 109 -0.49 -2.25 9.78
CA GLU A 109 0.55 -2.20 10.82
C GLU A 109 0.83 -3.58 11.41
N LYS A 110 -0.21 -4.35 11.74
CA LYS A 110 -0.06 -5.70 12.30
C LYS A 110 0.49 -6.69 11.28
N GLU A 111 0.09 -6.59 10.01
CA GLU A 111 0.64 -7.42 8.93
C GLU A 111 2.13 -7.14 8.75
N ALA A 112 2.53 -5.86 8.71
CA ALA A 112 3.93 -5.45 8.61
C ALA A 112 4.75 -5.93 9.81
N ALA A 113 4.22 -5.77 11.04
CA ALA A 113 4.88 -6.24 12.25
C ALA A 113 5.06 -7.76 12.28
N LYS A 114 4.06 -8.53 11.84
CA LYS A 114 4.16 -9.99 11.73
C LYS A 114 5.21 -10.38 10.70
N LEU A 115 5.20 -9.76 9.51
CA LEU A 115 6.17 -10.04 8.46
C LEU A 115 7.61 -9.78 8.93
N LEU A 116 7.82 -8.67 9.67
CA LEU A 116 9.10 -8.36 10.27
C LEU A 116 9.52 -9.38 11.33
N ALA A 117 8.60 -9.81 12.19
CA ALA A 117 8.86 -10.86 13.18
C ALA A 117 9.23 -12.19 12.51
N ASP A 118 8.50 -12.60 11.46
CA ASP A 118 8.76 -13.82 10.70
C ASP A 118 10.13 -13.79 10.00
N ARG A 119 10.51 -12.61 9.45
CA ARG A 119 11.87 -12.41 8.91
C ARG A 119 12.94 -12.56 9.99
N LYS A 120 12.79 -11.89 11.13
CA LYS A 120 13.71 -11.96 12.27
C LYS A 120 13.81 -13.37 12.84
N ALA A 121 12.71 -14.13 12.84
CA ALA A 121 12.68 -15.50 13.34
C ALA A 121 13.61 -16.48 12.58
N GLN A 122 14.00 -16.14 11.35
CA GLN A 122 14.96 -16.93 10.56
C GLN A 122 16.40 -16.84 11.09
N TYR A 123 16.67 -15.87 11.95
CA TYR A 123 18.00 -15.57 12.46
C TYR A 123 18.11 -15.83 13.96
N GLU A 124 19.29 -16.19 14.39
CA GLU A 124 19.72 -16.14 15.80
C GLU A 124 20.46 -14.82 16.00
N MET A 125 19.88 -13.93 16.80
CA MET A 125 20.48 -12.63 17.13
C MET A 125 21.66 -12.81 18.04
N LYS A 126 22.82 -12.20 17.73
CA LYS A 126 24.03 -12.28 18.54
C LYS A 126 24.35 -10.96 19.25
N LYS A 127 24.68 -9.92 18.51
CA LYS A 127 25.09 -8.64 19.08
C LYS A 127 24.74 -7.50 18.11
N THR A 128 24.23 -6.41 18.65
CA THR A 128 24.01 -5.15 17.91
C THR A 128 25.32 -4.38 17.84
N PHE A 129 25.61 -3.81 16.68
CA PHE A 129 26.74 -2.96 16.40
C PHE A 129 26.32 -1.81 15.50
N GLY A 130 26.33 -0.59 16.03
CA GLY A 130 25.79 0.56 15.32
C GLY A 130 24.33 0.33 14.88
N ASN A 131 24.07 0.46 13.59
CA ASN A 131 22.73 0.33 13.02
C ASN A 131 22.38 -1.10 12.57
N PHE A 132 23.26 -2.08 12.85
CA PHE A 132 22.99 -3.48 12.48
C PHE A 132 23.17 -4.44 13.63
N THR A 133 22.50 -5.57 13.51
CA THR A 133 22.61 -6.70 14.43
C THR A 133 23.33 -7.83 13.73
N ILE A 134 24.42 -8.31 14.34
CA ILE A 134 25.12 -9.52 13.92
C ILE A 134 24.19 -10.70 14.17
N VAL A 135 24.00 -11.52 13.17
CA VAL A 135 23.08 -12.66 13.21
C VAL A 135 23.72 -13.92 12.66
N ARG A 136 23.19 -15.05 13.10
CA ARG A 136 23.46 -16.35 12.48
C ARG A 136 22.18 -16.87 11.84
N LYS A 137 22.19 -17.13 10.55
CA LYS A 137 21.03 -17.66 9.83
C LYS A 137 20.80 -19.12 10.22
N LYS A 138 19.63 -19.43 10.75
CA LYS A 138 19.32 -20.76 11.31
C LYS A 138 19.41 -21.87 10.28
N SER A 139 19.07 -21.62 9.01
CA SER A 139 19.11 -22.62 7.94
C SER A 139 20.52 -23.00 7.47
N THR A 140 21.49 -22.08 7.53
CA THR A 140 22.86 -22.28 7.04
C THR A 140 23.90 -22.30 8.14
N MET A 141 23.54 -21.84 9.35
CA MET A 141 24.43 -21.64 10.50
C MET A 141 25.55 -20.64 10.22
N LEU A 142 25.44 -19.82 9.17
CA LEU A 142 26.43 -18.84 8.77
C LEU A 142 26.08 -17.45 9.33
N TYR A 143 27.11 -16.67 9.58
CA TYR A 143 27.01 -15.33 10.15
C TYR A 143 26.90 -14.28 9.07
N GLY A 144 26.19 -13.20 9.39
CA GLY A 144 26.03 -11.97 8.64
C GLY A 144 25.56 -10.85 9.55
N ALA A 145 24.97 -9.80 8.97
CA ALA A 145 24.34 -8.74 9.73
C ALA A 145 23.06 -8.26 9.04
N ILE A 146 22.07 -7.92 9.85
CA ILE A 146 20.78 -7.37 9.40
C ILE A 146 20.54 -5.99 10.03
N ASP A 147 19.72 -5.18 9.35
CA ASP A 147 19.21 -3.92 9.90
C ASP A 147 17.96 -4.13 10.79
N SER A 148 17.35 -3.02 11.22
CA SER A 148 16.09 -3.00 11.98
C SER A 148 14.94 -3.72 11.27
N ASP A 149 14.92 -3.67 9.94
CA ASP A 149 13.88 -4.23 9.08
C ASP A 149 14.16 -5.66 8.63
N ALA A 150 15.20 -6.28 9.22
CA ALA A 150 15.67 -7.61 8.92
C ALA A 150 16.19 -7.81 7.47
N ASN A 151 16.67 -6.74 6.83
CA ASN A 151 17.36 -6.85 5.56
C ASN A 151 18.83 -7.20 5.80
N GLU A 152 19.36 -8.17 5.04
CA GLU A 152 20.77 -8.53 5.13
C GLU A 152 21.65 -7.38 4.60
N ARG A 153 22.36 -6.70 5.48
CA ARG A 153 23.37 -5.68 5.15
C ARG A 153 24.72 -6.30 4.88
N ILE A 154 25.02 -7.36 5.63
CA ILE A 154 26.16 -8.24 5.37
C ILE A 154 25.57 -9.63 5.13
N PRO A 155 25.79 -10.24 3.95
CA PRO A 155 25.21 -11.54 3.62
C PRO A 155 25.61 -12.63 4.62
N CYS A 156 24.68 -13.53 4.96
CA CYS A 156 24.93 -14.65 5.85
C CYS A 156 25.72 -15.76 5.12
N LYS A 157 27.01 -15.52 4.86
CA LYS A 157 27.92 -16.43 4.17
C LYS A 157 29.20 -16.75 4.97
N TYR A 158 29.42 -16.15 6.12
CA TYR A 158 30.64 -16.21 6.92
C TYR A 158 30.60 -17.31 7.96
N ARG A 159 31.75 -17.92 8.27
CA ARG A 159 31.87 -18.99 9.27
C ARG A 159 31.86 -18.46 10.69
N ASN A 160 32.44 -17.28 10.88
CA ASN A 160 32.62 -16.67 12.19
C ASN A 160 32.62 -15.15 12.10
N VAL A 161 32.52 -14.49 13.24
CA VAL A 161 32.61 -13.03 13.36
C VAL A 161 33.44 -12.68 14.59
N GLY A 162 34.43 -11.84 14.42
CA GLY A 162 35.30 -11.32 15.47
C GLY A 162 35.25 -9.81 15.58
N ILE A 163 36.08 -9.29 16.46
CA ILE A 163 36.31 -7.85 16.63
C ILE A 163 37.51 -7.46 15.82
N ALA A 164 37.42 -6.41 15.03
CA ALA A 164 38.56 -5.74 14.42
C ALA A 164 38.76 -4.37 15.08
N GLU A 165 39.91 -3.77 14.88
CA GLU A 165 40.26 -2.48 15.49
C GLU A 165 39.21 -1.38 15.18
N ASN A 166 38.75 -1.29 13.92
CA ASN A 166 37.84 -0.31 13.45
C ASN A 166 36.47 -0.92 12.97
N GLY A 167 36.04 -2.06 13.54
CA GLY A 167 34.78 -2.67 13.09
C GLY A 167 34.62 -4.13 13.47
N ARG A 168 34.12 -4.92 12.52
CA ARG A 168 33.91 -6.36 12.67
C ARG A 168 34.60 -7.12 11.55
N ALA A 169 35.31 -8.17 11.93
CA ALA A 169 35.97 -9.10 11.00
C ALA A 169 35.08 -10.33 10.80
N PHE A 170 34.70 -10.58 9.56
CA PHE A 170 33.89 -11.73 9.17
C PHE A 170 34.74 -12.74 8.46
N GLU A 171 34.84 -13.94 9.03
CA GLU A 171 35.68 -15.03 8.49
C GLU A 171 34.97 -15.72 7.31
N ARG A 172 35.59 -15.72 6.16
CA ARG A 172 35.15 -16.42 4.95
C ARG A 172 35.47 -17.93 5.06
N LYS A 173 34.91 -18.70 4.12
CA LYS A 173 35.13 -20.15 4.03
C LYS A 173 36.57 -20.51 3.72
N ASP A 174 37.34 -19.63 3.07
CA ASP A 174 38.75 -19.77 2.73
C ASP A 174 39.71 -19.35 3.86
N GLY A 175 39.19 -18.96 5.03
CA GLY A 175 39.98 -18.54 6.18
C GLY A 175 40.40 -17.07 6.14
N LEU A 176 40.09 -16.33 5.08
CA LEU A 176 40.33 -14.89 5.00
C LEU A 176 39.23 -14.10 5.70
N PHE A 177 39.47 -12.81 5.99
CA PHE A 177 38.55 -11.96 6.70
C PHE A 177 38.14 -10.77 5.84
N ASP A 178 36.84 -10.49 5.83
CA ASP A 178 36.27 -9.22 5.34
C ASP A 178 36.01 -8.32 6.54
N ILE A 179 36.47 -7.06 6.50
CA ILE A 179 36.30 -6.11 7.58
C ILE A 179 35.21 -5.11 7.19
N TYR A 180 34.26 -4.92 8.10
CA TYR A 180 33.16 -3.95 7.95
C TYR A 180 33.21 -2.94 9.10
N ASN A 181 33.24 -1.67 8.77
CA ASN A 181 33.28 -0.53 9.71
C ASN A 181 31.88 0.03 9.98
#